data_98d732ff98b87d82bf49e70aba98bf11
#
_entry.id   98d732ff98b87d82bf49e70aba98bf11
#
_cell.length_a   1.000
_cell.length_b   1.000
_cell.length_c   1.000
_cell.angle_alpha   90.00
_cell.angle_beta   90.00
_cell.angle_gamma   90.00
#
_symmetry.space_group_name_H-M   'P 1'
#
loop_
_entity.id
_entity.type
_entity.pdbx_description
1 polymer ?
#
loop_
_entity_poly.entity_id
_entity_poly.type
_entity_poly.pdbx_seq_one_letter_code
_entity_poly.pdbx_strand_id
1 'polypeptide(L)'
;MVEVNIKTKQAQGFLSSFGSNVDDLKVTIKDGVMEASIAFQTHFFKKKRAIEDFTTLNPSKAKADGVLNISELTKVSQFVKSCKTDTIKLKQTGSGKTLYVISGTSKLQLPVSATIISSSKSHLVEKLLTASAEAQWGSFNKSELTTSGSVTISDVLSVTKMKGILSANPSFKVTGNAGEKEFAISAGKTHEARLFTTTELVDPIGPNASVQSHFGPWLMESLGLLTGATATVHMGETSPIIFRQNDDLLLVVDQRV
;
A
#
# COMPACT_ATOMS: atom_id res chain seq x y z
N MET A 1 -3.06 -14.60 -22.87
CA MET A 1 -2.82 -13.19 -23.26
C MET A 1 -3.76 -12.34 -22.44
N VAL A 2 -3.23 -11.37 -21.69
CA VAL A 2 -4.03 -10.39 -20.95
C VAL A 2 -3.88 -9.05 -21.66
N GLU A 3 -4.98 -8.36 -21.88
CA GLU A 3 -5.01 -7.05 -22.52
C GLU A 3 -6.07 -6.18 -21.83
N VAL A 4 -5.71 -4.99 -21.39
CA VAL A 4 -6.62 -4.06 -20.72
C VAL A 4 -6.37 -2.64 -21.18
N ASN A 5 -7.45 -1.89 -21.42
CA ASN A 5 -7.40 -0.46 -21.63
C ASN A 5 -7.72 0.25 -20.31
N ILE A 6 -6.92 1.23 -19.96
CA ILE A 6 -7.03 1.96 -18.69
C ILE A 6 -6.90 3.45 -18.98
N LYS A 7 -7.64 4.31 -18.29
CA LYS A 7 -7.42 5.77 -18.35
C LYS A 7 -6.00 6.09 -17.89
N THR A 8 -5.29 6.89 -18.64
CA THR A 8 -3.87 7.22 -18.40
C THR A 8 -3.64 7.76 -16.99
N LYS A 9 -4.49 8.69 -16.53
CA LYS A 9 -4.41 9.24 -15.16
C LYS A 9 -4.60 8.17 -14.08
N GLN A 10 -5.51 7.22 -14.31
CA GLN A 10 -5.75 6.12 -13.38
C GLN A 10 -4.54 5.17 -13.30
N ALA A 11 -3.97 4.81 -14.45
CA ALA A 11 -2.76 4.00 -14.50
C ALA A 11 -1.57 4.72 -13.84
N GLN A 12 -1.40 6.03 -14.06
CA GLN A 12 -0.38 6.84 -13.39
C GLN A 12 -0.53 6.79 -11.87
N GLY A 13 -1.73 7.06 -11.36
CA GLY A 13 -2.02 7.03 -9.93
C GLY A 13 -1.80 5.66 -9.30
N PHE A 14 -2.21 4.59 -9.98
CA PHE A 14 -2.02 3.21 -9.50
C PHE A 14 -0.54 2.81 -9.47
N LEU A 15 0.18 2.96 -10.57
CA LEU A 15 1.58 2.51 -10.68
C LEU A 15 2.53 3.33 -9.79
N SER A 16 2.34 4.65 -9.72
CA SER A 16 3.21 5.53 -8.91
C SER A 16 3.03 5.35 -7.41
N SER A 17 1.94 4.74 -6.98
CA SER A 17 1.62 4.55 -5.56
C SER A 17 2.41 3.44 -4.86
N PHE A 18 3.15 2.63 -5.61
CA PHE A 18 3.97 1.54 -5.05
C PHE A 18 5.39 1.98 -4.65
N GLY A 19 5.72 3.26 -4.87
CA GLY A 19 7.03 3.82 -4.52
C GLY A 19 8.15 3.44 -5.51
N SER A 20 9.32 4.03 -5.31
CA SER A 20 10.48 3.86 -6.19
C SER A 20 11.28 2.58 -5.93
N ASN A 21 11.05 1.92 -4.79
CA ASN A 21 11.80 0.73 -4.38
C ASN A 21 11.19 -0.58 -4.89
N VAL A 22 10.17 -0.48 -5.74
CA VAL A 22 9.47 -1.62 -6.33
C VAL A 22 9.85 -1.71 -7.80
N ASP A 23 10.61 -2.73 -8.15
CA ASP A 23 10.96 -2.98 -9.56
C ASP A 23 9.96 -3.90 -10.24
N ASP A 24 9.44 -4.89 -9.52
CA ASP A 24 8.53 -5.88 -10.07
C ASP A 24 7.17 -5.83 -9.37
N LEU A 25 6.10 -5.83 -10.16
CA LEU A 25 4.74 -5.79 -9.67
C LEU A 25 3.88 -6.83 -10.37
N LYS A 26 3.19 -7.66 -9.60
CA LYS A 26 2.13 -8.54 -10.10
C LYS A 26 0.78 -7.87 -9.91
N VAL A 27 0.11 -7.57 -11.00
CA VAL A 27 -1.22 -6.96 -11.00
C VAL A 27 -2.23 -8.02 -11.42
N THR A 28 -3.16 -8.33 -10.55
CA THR A 28 -4.33 -9.15 -10.88
C THR A 28 -5.44 -8.25 -11.40
N ILE A 29 -6.03 -8.63 -12.51
CA ILE A 29 -7.21 -7.97 -13.08
C ILE A 29 -8.35 -8.97 -13.03
N LYS A 30 -9.43 -8.59 -12.38
CA LYS A 30 -10.62 -9.42 -12.27
C LYS A 30 -11.86 -8.53 -12.14
N ASP A 31 -12.88 -8.83 -12.92
CA ASP A 31 -14.19 -8.14 -12.87
C ASP A 31 -14.05 -6.60 -12.94
N GLY A 32 -13.16 -6.09 -13.78
CA GLY A 32 -12.92 -4.66 -13.91
C GLY A 32 -12.15 -4.02 -12.76
N VAL A 33 -11.52 -4.81 -11.91
CA VAL A 33 -10.70 -4.34 -10.77
C VAL A 33 -9.25 -4.72 -10.99
N MET A 34 -8.34 -3.77 -10.81
CA MET A 34 -6.91 -3.99 -10.68
C MET A 34 -6.55 -4.12 -9.21
N GLU A 35 -5.83 -5.17 -8.87
CA GLU A 35 -5.30 -5.39 -7.54
C GLU A 35 -3.83 -5.75 -7.62
N ALA A 36 -3.02 -5.13 -6.77
CA ALA A 36 -1.63 -5.53 -6.58
C ALA A 36 -1.25 -5.43 -5.10
N SER A 37 -0.37 -6.33 -4.68
CA SER A 37 0.16 -6.34 -3.32
C SER A 37 1.64 -6.64 -3.32
N ILE A 38 2.34 -6.07 -2.34
CA ILE A 38 3.77 -6.25 -2.12
C ILE A 38 4.00 -6.54 -0.65
N ALA A 39 4.79 -7.56 -0.36
CA ALA A 39 5.22 -7.90 0.98
C ALA A 39 6.74 -7.74 1.10
N PHE A 40 7.16 -6.84 1.97
CA PHE A 40 8.53 -6.72 2.46
C PHE A 40 8.67 -7.44 3.81
N GLN A 41 9.87 -7.51 4.32
CA GLN A 41 10.08 -8.07 5.67
C GLN A 41 9.44 -7.21 6.77
N THR A 42 9.33 -5.92 6.54
CA THR A 42 8.93 -4.90 7.52
C THR A 42 7.54 -4.34 7.29
N HIS A 43 6.98 -4.50 6.10
CA HIS A 43 5.64 -4.01 5.78
C HIS A 43 5.02 -4.77 4.61
N PHE A 44 3.69 -4.71 4.56
CA PHE A 44 2.87 -5.19 3.45
C PHE A 44 2.00 -4.06 2.95
N PHE A 45 1.90 -3.92 1.64
CA PHE A 45 1.05 -2.94 1.00
C PHE A 45 0.20 -3.59 -0.08
N LYS A 46 -1.10 -3.34 -0.03
CA LYS A 46 -2.08 -3.79 -1.02
C LYS A 46 -2.85 -2.60 -1.54
N LYS A 47 -3.01 -2.54 -2.84
CA LYS A 47 -3.78 -1.51 -3.51
C LYS A 47 -4.79 -2.11 -4.46
N LYS A 48 -6.00 -1.55 -4.45
CA LYS A 48 -7.11 -2.00 -5.27
C LYS A 48 -7.80 -0.81 -5.93
N ARG A 49 -8.06 -0.90 -7.22
CA ARG A 49 -8.75 0.17 -7.98
C ARG A 49 -9.67 -0.44 -9.01
N ALA A 50 -10.91 0.06 -9.06
CA ALA A 50 -11.80 -0.20 -10.19
C ALA A 50 -11.22 0.45 -11.46
N ILE A 51 -11.32 -0.23 -12.58
CA ILE A 51 -10.96 0.30 -13.89
C ILE A 51 -12.17 1.06 -14.41
N GLU A 52 -12.05 2.38 -14.53
CA GLU A 52 -13.10 3.22 -15.09
C GLU A 52 -13.29 2.87 -16.58
N ASP A 53 -14.55 2.84 -17.04
CA ASP A 53 -14.92 2.51 -18.41
C ASP A 53 -14.39 1.13 -18.86
N PHE A 54 -14.31 0.19 -17.90
CA PHE A 54 -13.99 -1.20 -18.22
C PHE A 54 -15.08 -1.77 -19.12
N THR A 55 -14.82 -1.72 -20.42
CA THR A 55 -15.66 -2.40 -21.42
C THR A 55 -14.96 -3.67 -21.84
N THR A 56 -15.61 -4.80 -21.66
CA THR A 56 -15.23 -6.04 -22.33
C THR A 56 -15.42 -5.82 -23.82
N LEU A 57 -14.38 -5.46 -24.53
CA LEU A 57 -14.37 -5.17 -25.98
C LEU A 57 -14.86 -6.37 -26.82
N ASN A 58 -15.07 -7.54 -26.21
CA ASN A 58 -15.61 -8.71 -26.84
C ASN A 58 -16.11 -9.72 -25.79
N PRO A 59 -17.42 -9.83 -25.49
CA PRO A 59 -17.93 -10.78 -24.50
C PRO A 59 -17.58 -12.27 -24.82
N SER A 60 -17.37 -12.60 -26.09
CA SER A 60 -16.94 -13.94 -26.53
C SER A 60 -15.43 -14.15 -26.47
N LYS A 61 -14.64 -13.07 -26.24
CA LYS A 61 -13.17 -13.08 -26.04
C LYS A 61 -12.76 -12.32 -24.79
N ALA A 62 -13.58 -12.31 -23.75
CA ALA A 62 -13.33 -11.68 -22.45
C ALA A 62 -12.07 -12.26 -21.82
N LYS A 63 -10.90 -11.72 -22.17
CA LYS A 63 -9.58 -12.03 -21.60
C LYS A 63 -8.92 -10.79 -21.02
N ALA A 64 -9.72 -9.86 -20.51
CA ALA A 64 -9.21 -8.81 -19.64
C ALA A 64 -8.83 -9.37 -18.28
N ASP A 65 -9.59 -10.38 -17.80
CA ASP A 65 -9.27 -11.03 -16.53
C ASP A 65 -7.96 -11.82 -16.65
N GLY A 66 -7.10 -11.65 -15.67
CA GLY A 66 -5.83 -12.34 -15.63
C GLY A 66 -4.77 -11.62 -14.83
N VAL A 67 -3.54 -12.00 -15.05
CA VAL A 67 -2.38 -11.47 -14.34
C VAL A 67 -1.46 -10.75 -15.32
N LEU A 68 -1.17 -9.49 -15.04
CA LEU A 68 -0.10 -8.71 -15.65
C LEU A 68 1.11 -8.72 -14.74
N ASN A 69 2.24 -9.14 -15.27
CA ASN A 69 3.52 -9.03 -14.59
C ASN A 69 4.27 -7.83 -15.15
N ILE A 70 4.56 -6.86 -14.29
CA ILE A 70 5.26 -5.64 -14.65
C ILE A 70 6.66 -5.74 -14.07
N SER A 71 7.67 -5.85 -14.92
CA SER A 71 9.07 -5.67 -14.54
C SER A 71 9.50 -4.25 -14.88
N GLU A 72 10.48 -3.73 -14.16
CA GLU A 72 10.98 -2.38 -14.30
C GLU A 72 9.87 -1.33 -14.13
N LEU A 73 9.12 -1.42 -13.03
CA LEU A 73 7.96 -0.57 -12.72
C LEU A 73 8.27 0.93 -12.88
N THR A 74 9.50 1.35 -12.54
CA THR A 74 9.96 2.74 -12.70
C THR A 74 9.91 3.18 -14.16
N LYS A 75 10.37 2.34 -15.09
CA LYS A 75 10.34 2.66 -16.54
C LYS A 75 8.90 2.72 -17.06
N VAL A 76 8.07 1.77 -16.63
CA VAL A 76 6.63 1.78 -16.98
C VAL A 76 5.97 3.05 -16.48
N SER A 77 6.20 3.43 -15.22
CA SER A 77 5.64 4.65 -14.62
C SER A 77 6.09 5.91 -15.34
N GLN A 78 7.38 6.00 -15.72
CA GLN A 78 7.91 7.14 -16.49
C GLN A 78 7.27 7.21 -17.88
N PHE A 79 7.17 6.09 -18.59
CA PHE A 79 6.49 6.04 -19.89
C PHE A 79 5.02 6.49 -19.76
N VAL A 80 4.28 5.94 -18.82
CA VAL A 80 2.87 6.29 -18.60
C VAL A 80 2.70 7.78 -18.24
N LYS A 81 3.62 8.35 -17.44
CA LYS A 81 3.65 9.80 -17.15
C LYS A 81 3.88 10.66 -18.39
N SER A 82 4.62 10.18 -19.37
CA SER A 82 4.89 10.90 -20.64
C SER A 82 3.75 10.79 -21.64
N CYS A 83 2.79 9.87 -21.44
CA CYS A 83 1.68 9.65 -22.35
C CYS A 83 0.71 10.84 -22.34
N LYS A 84 0.31 11.30 -23.54
CA LYS A 84 -0.65 12.39 -23.75
C LYS A 84 -2.06 11.90 -24.11
N THR A 85 -2.22 10.60 -24.38
CA THR A 85 -3.52 10.00 -24.71
C THR A 85 -4.36 9.83 -23.46
N ASP A 86 -5.68 9.89 -23.58
CA ASP A 86 -6.60 9.68 -22.45
C ASP A 86 -6.56 8.24 -21.93
N THR A 87 -6.23 7.29 -22.80
CA THR A 87 -6.17 5.88 -22.46
C THR A 87 -4.84 5.27 -22.90
N ILE A 88 -4.39 4.31 -22.12
CA ILE A 88 -3.28 3.41 -22.47
C ILE A 88 -3.75 1.97 -22.49
N LYS A 89 -3.06 1.16 -23.26
CA LYS A 89 -3.28 -0.28 -23.31
C LYS A 89 -2.12 -1.01 -22.66
N LEU A 90 -2.40 -1.84 -21.68
CA LEU A 90 -1.45 -2.80 -21.11
C LEU A 90 -1.73 -4.18 -21.72
N LYS A 91 -0.71 -4.81 -22.31
CA LYS A 91 -0.84 -6.10 -22.96
C LYS A 91 0.32 -7.00 -22.61
N GLN A 92 0.03 -8.21 -22.15
CA GLN A 92 1.02 -9.24 -21.92
C GLN A 92 0.81 -10.42 -22.87
N THR A 93 1.89 -10.91 -23.49
CA THR A 93 1.85 -12.04 -24.41
C THR A 93 1.37 -13.32 -23.72
N GLY A 94 0.88 -14.29 -24.50
CA GLY A 94 0.40 -15.56 -23.96
C GLY A 94 1.47 -16.38 -23.23
N SER A 95 2.76 -16.18 -23.58
CA SER A 95 3.91 -16.76 -22.88
C SER A 95 4.24 -16.06 -21.56
N GLY A 96 3.65 -14.89 -21.28
CA GLY A 96 3.96 -14.08 -20.10
C GLY A 96 5.31 -13.35 -20.15
N LYS A 97 6.11 -13.56 -21.20
CA LYS A 97 7.50 -13.10 -21.27
C LYS A 97 7.68 -11.64 -21.70
N THR A 98 6.64 -11.00 -22.21
CA THR A 98 6.73 -9.63 -22.72
C THR A 98 5.51 -8.82 -22.31
N LEU A 99 5.76 -7.66 -21.72
CA LEU A 99 4.78 -6.61 -21.44
C LEU A 99 4.88 -5.52 -22.50
N TYR A 100 3.75 -5.10 -23.01
CA TYR A 100 3.60 -3.93 -23.87
C TYR A 100 2.75 -2.88 -23.17
N VAL A 101 3.23 -1.64 -23.17
CA VAL A 101 2.45 -0.46 -22.78
C VAL A 101 2.30 0.39 -24.03
N ILE A 102 1.08 0.63 -24.48
CA ILE A 102 0.77 1.27 -25.75
C ILE A 102 -0.07 2.52 -25.50
N SER A 103 0.35 3.64 -26.11
CA SER A 103 -0.31 4.94 -26.02
C SER A 103 -0.31 5.57 -27.42
N GLY A 104 -1.45 5.51 -28.13
CA GLY A 104 -1.53 5.95 -29.51
C GLY A 104 -0.54 5.18 -30.41
N THR A 105 0.38 5.92 -31.04
CA THR A 105 1.46 5.35 -31.87
C THR A 105 2.70 4.93 -31.07
N SER A 106 2.80 5.37 -29.78
CA SER A 106 3.94 5.08 -28.93
C SER A 106 3.79 3.73 -28.24
N LYS A 107 4.88 2.98 -28.15
CA LYS A 107 4.89 1.64 -27.56
C LYS A 107 6.18 1.43 -26.76
N LEU A 108 6.00 1.08 -25.49
CA LEU A 108 7.06 0.54 -24.64
C LEU A 108 6.94 -1.00 -24.62
N GLN A 109 8.06 -1.68 -24.85
CA GLN A 109 8.14 -3.14 -24.76
C GLN A 109 9.21 -3.51 -23.75
N LEU A 110 8.83 -4.33 -22.78
CA LEU A 110 9.73 -4.78 -21.72
C LEU A 110 9.72 -6.30 -21.62
N PRO A 111 10.88 -6.93 -21.40
CA PRO A 111 10.91 -8.31 -20.98
C PRO A 111 10.29 -8.42 -19.59
N VAL A 112 9.63 -9.53 -19.31
CA VAL A 112 9.08 -9.83 -17.98
C VAL A 112 9.96 -10.87 -17.34
N SER A 113 10.44 -10.59 -16.14
CA SER A 113 11.20 -11.55 -15.35
C SER A 113 10.34 -12.78 -15.04
N ALA A 114 10.92 -13.97 -15.16
CA ALA A 114 10.25 -15.23 -14.84
C ALA A 114 9.91 -15.33 -13.33
N THR A 115 10.59 -14.54 -12.51
CA THR A 115 10.48 -14.63 -11.04
C THR A 115 10.05 -13.28 -10.48
N ILE A 116 8.73 -13.07 -10.36
CA ILE A 116 8.21 -11.94 -9.57
C ILE A 116 8.17 -12.37 -8.12
N ILE A 117 9.24 -12.08 -7.41
CA ILE A 117 9.49 -12.55 -6.04
C ILE A 117 8.54 -11.87 -5.04
N SER A 118 8.14 -10.62 -5.30
CA SER A 118 7.33 -9.80 -4.40
C SER A 118 5.94 -10.36 -4.10
N SER A 119 5.37 -11.16 -5.00
CA SER A 119 4.01 -11.68 -4.85
C SER A 119 3.89 -12.98 -4.06
N SER A 120 4.99 -13.72 -3.86
CA SER A 120 4.91 -15.05 -3.22
C SER A 120 4.58 -14.99 -1.73
N LYS A 121 4.91 -13.89 -1.07
CA LYS A 121 4.67 -13.69 0.38
C LYS A 121 3.36 -12.95 0.68
N SER A 122 2.79 -12.25 -0.29
CA SER A 122 1.58 -11.45 -0.09
C SER A 122 0.40 -12.28 0.41
N HIS A 123 0.19 -13.47 -0.13
CA HIS A 123 -0.88 -14.36 0.29
C HIS A 123 -0.70 -14.90 1.71
N LEU A 124 0.55 -14.99 2.20
CA LEU A 124 0.82 -15.38 3.59
C LEU A 124 0.38 -14.28 4.55
N VAL A 125 0.70 -13.02 4.23
CA VAL A 125 0.26 -11.86 5.04
C VAL A 125 -1.26 -11.78 5.05
N GLU A 126 -1.93 -11.98 3.93
CA GLU A 126 -3.39 -11.98 3.85
C GLU A 126 -4.04 -13.09 4.68
N LYS A 127 -3.41 -14.26 4.76
CA LYS A 127 -3.88 -15.36 5.63
C LYS A 127 -3.70 -15.07 7.12
N LEU A 128 -2.66 -14.31 7.49
CA LEU A 128 -2.41 -13.91 8.88
C LEU A 128 -3.33 -12.78 9.33
N LEU A 129 -3.86 -12.02 8.39
CA LEU A 129 -4.87 -10.99 8.59
C LEU A 129 -6.24 -11.67 8.71
N THR A 130 -6.62 -12.07 9.89
CA THR A 130 -8.00 -12.41 10.23
C THR A 130 -8.78 -11.15 10.57
N ALA A 131 -8.82 -10.20 9.65
CA ALA A 131 -9.76 -9.13 9.73
C ALA A 131 -11.04 -9.63 9.10
N SER A 132 -12.05 -9.91 9.88
CA SER A 132 -13.38 -9.92 9.33
C SER A 132 -13.64 -8.51 8.78
N ALA A 133 -14.13 -8.41 7.56
CA ALA A 133 -14.58 -7.13 6.99
C ALA A 133 -15.68 -6.48 7.87
N GLU A 134 -16.26 -7.23 8.78
CA GLU A 134 -17.38 -6.89 9.67
C GLU A 134 -16.92 -6.61 11.11
N ALA A 135 -15.75 -7.06 11.55
CA ALA A 135 -15.28 -6.76 12.89
C ALA A 135 -14.67 -5.35 12.95
N GLN A 136 -15.10 -4.59 13.95
CA GLN A 136 -14.55 -3.26 14.24
C GLN A 136 -13.05 -3.30 14.56
N TRP A 137 -12.55 -4.44 14.98
CA TRP A 137 -11.15 -4.82 15.14
C TRP A 137 -10.90 -6.19 14.56
N GLY A 138 -9.67 -6.44 14.24
CA GLY A 138 -9.22 -7.72 13.73
C GLY A 138 -8.07 -8.26 14.56
N SER A 139 -7.51 -9.34 14.12
CA SER A 139 -6.25 -9.85 14.64
C SER A 139 -5.26 -10.03 13.49
N PHE A 140 -3.98 -9.94 13.83
CA PHE A 140 -2.90 -10.32 12.95
C PHE A 140 -2.04 -11.34 13.67
N ASN A 141 -1.88 -12.53 13.10
CA ASN A 141 -1.11 -13.62 13.70
C ASN A 141 -1.42 -13.81 15.20
N LYS A 142 -2.71 -13.84 15.54
CA LYS A 142 -3.26 -13.96 16.93
C LYS A 142 -3.08 -12.72 17.83
N SER A 143 -2.38 -11.67 17.40
CA SER A 143 -2.34 -10.41 18.14
C SER A 143 -3.61 -9.62 17.86
N GLU A 144 -4.35 -9.28 18.89
CA GLU A 144 -5.59 -8.50 18.78
C GLU A 144 -5.28 -7.03 18.51
N LEU A 145 -5.99 -6.46 17.53
CA LEU A 145 -5.94 -5.05 17.19
C LEU A 145 -7.09 -4.33 17.90
N THR A 146 -6.89 -4.01 19.16
CA THR A 146 -7.95 -3.59 20.09
C THR A 146 -8.35 -2.13 19.98
N THR A 147 -7.54 -1.29 19.30
CA THR A 147 -7.82 0.15 19.14
C THR A 147 -7.89 0.50 17.68
N SER A 148 -8.92 1.23 17.28
CA SER A 148 -9.06 1.75 15.94
C SER A 148 -9.73 3.13 15.91
N GLY A 149 -9.59 3.83 14.78
CA GLY A 149 -10.22 5.10 14.52
C GLY A 149 -9.67 5.72 13.24
N SER A 150 -10.25 6.83 12.82
CA SER A 150 -9.80 7.56 11.62
C SER A 150 -8.76 8.61 11.98
N VAL A 151 -7.69 8.70 11.21
CA VAL A 151 -6.62 9.70 11.37
C VAL A 151 -6.42 10.51 10.10
N THR A 152 -5.98 11.75 10.25
CA THR A 152 -5.59 12.62 9.14
C THR A 152 -4.22 12.23 8.63
N ILE A 153 -4.11 11.87 7.35
CA ILE A 153 -2.86 11.39 6.77
C ILE A 153 -1.78 12.47 6.74
N SER A 154 -2.12 13.74 6.50
CA SER A 154 -1.12 14.82 6.52
C SER A 154 -0.42 14.94 7.86
N ASP A 155 -1.12 14.69 8.97
CA ASP A 155 -0.56 14.74 10.32
C ASP A 155 0.34 13.53 10.57
N VAL A 156 -0.12 12.33 10.21
CA VAL A 156 0.69 11.12 10.27
C VAL A 156 1.96 11.26 9.44
N LEU A 157 1.86 11.81 8.23
CA LEU A 157 3.02 12.04 7.35
C LEU A 157 3.93 13.18 7.80
N SER A 158 3.51 14.04 8.73
CA SER A 158 4.37 15.10 9.25
C SER A 158 5.68 14.55 9.84
N VAL A 159 5.63 13.36 10.44
CA VAL A 159 6.80 12.66 10.97
C VAL A 159 7.84 12.36 9.89
N THR A 160 7.41 12.07 8.66
CA THR A 160 8.33 11.74 7.56
C THR A 160 9.12 12.96 7.07
N LYS A 161 8.53 14.16 7.20
CA LYS A 161 9.17 15.43 6.81
C LYS A 161 10.30 15.83 7.75
N MET A 162 10.30 15.32 8.97
CA MET A 162 11.26 15.65 10.00
C MET A 162 12.42 14.64 10.11
N LYS A 163 12.56 13.76 9.12
CA LYS A 163 13.61 12.71 9.08
C LYS A 163 15.03 13.24 9.35
N GLY A 164 15.34 14.45 8.87
CA GLY A 164 16.66 15.05 9.05
C GLY A 164 17.02 15.47 10.49
N ILE A 165 16.03 15.48 11.41
CA ILE A 165 16.25 15.83 12.83
C ILE A 165 16.67 14.59 13.65
N LEU A 166 16.31 13.41 13.16
CA LEU A 166 16.53 12.16 13.87
C LEU A 166 17.88 11.54 13.53
N SER A 167 18.37 10.68 14.41
CA SER A 167 19.54 9.84 14.16
C SER A 167 19.35 8.95 12.93
N ALA A 168 20.43 8.37 12.39
CA ALA A 168 20.39 7.56 11.17
C ALA A 168 19.44 6.35 11.26
N ASN A 169 19.25 5.79 12.47
CA ASN A 169 18.38 4.64 12.72
C ASN A 169 17.42 4.92 13.89
N PRO A 170 16.41 5.77 13.71
CA PRO A 170 15.46 6.09 14.76
C PRO A 170 14.58 4.89 15.10
N SER A 171 14.28 4.73 16.39
CA SER A 171 13.19 3.86 16.84
C SER A 171 11.96 4.71 17.08
N PHE A 172 10.81 4.22 16.61
CA PHE A 172 9.52 4.88 16.76
C PHE A 172 8.65 4.14 17.75
N LYS A 173 7.98 4.89 18.61
CA LYS A 173 6.87 4.42 19.42
C LYS A 173 5.59 5.01 18.87
N VAL A 174 4.63 4.16 18.56
CA VAL A 174 3.29 4.56 18.13
C VAL A 174 2.33 4.21 19.27
N THR A 175 1.48 5.15 19.64
CA THR A 175 0.46 4.99 20.67
C THR A 175 -0.90 5.34 20.12
N GLY A 176 -1.92 4.58 20.54
CA GLY A 176 -3.33 4.88 20.26
C GLY A 176 -4.11 4.81 21.56
N ASN A 177 -4.94 5.81 21.83
CA ASN A 177 -5.81 5.86 23.00
C ASN A 177 -7.22 6.25 22.56
N ALA A 178 -8.15 5.30 22.59
CA ALA A 178 -9.52 5.54 22.19
C ALA A 178 -10.25 6.48 23.17
N GLY A 179 -9.97 6.41 24.47
CA GLY A 179 -10.59 7.26 25.49
C GLY A 179 -10.18 8.73 25.37
N GLU A 180 -8.91 8.99 25.09
CA GLU A 180 -8.38 10.35 24.87
C GLU A 180 -8.50 10.83 23.42
N LYS A 181 -9.01 9.97 22.53
CA LYS A 181 -9.10 10.23 21.08
C LYS A 181 -7.77 10.62 20.48
N GLU A 182 -6.68 9.97 20.89
CA GLU A 182 -5.33 10.34 20.50
C GLU A 182 -4.64 9.21 19.74
N PHE A 183 -3.97 9.59 18.65
CA PHE A 183 -3.00 8.78 17.94
C PHE A 183 -1.69 9.54 17.86
N ALA A 184 -0.61 8.99 18.39
CA ALA A 184 0.66 9.66 18.46
C ALA A 184 1.81 8.80 17.94
N ILE A 185 2.78 9.45 17.29
CA ILE A 185 4.05 8.87 16.86
C ILE A 185 5.16 9.67 17.54
N SER A 186 6.03 8.99 18.26
CA SER A 186 7.20 9.58 18.89
C SER A 186 8.49 8.86 18.49
N ALA A 187 9.59 9.59 18.37
CA ALA A 187 10.91 9.05 18.06
C ALA A 187 11.99 9.78 18.82
N GLY A 188 13.15 9.13 18.97
CA GLY A 188 14.32 9.68 19.64
C GLY A 188 14.60 9.05 21.00
N LYS A 189 15.84 9.19 21.47
CA LYS A 189 16.31 8.69 22.76
C LYS A 189 16.33 9.80 23.80
N THR A 190 16.52 9.43 25.08
CA THR A 190 16.45 10.34 26.21
C THR A 190 17.42 11.54 26.13
N HIS A 191 18.54 11.39 25.44
CA HIS A 191 19.59 12.42 25.30
C HIS A 191 19.76 12.93 23.87
N GLU A 192 18.82 12.63 22.97
CA GLU A 192 18.85 13.04 21.57
C GLU A 192 17.63 13.90 21.24
N ALA A 193 17.61 14.48 20.04
CA ALA A 193 16.43 15.16 19.52
C ALA A 193 15.24 14.20 19.52
N ARG A 194 14.10 14.66 20.03
CA ARG A 194 12.85 13.91 20.07
C ARG A 194 11.86 14.52 19.11
N LEU A 195 11.17 13.67 18.40
CA LEU A 195 10.07 14.03 17.53
C LEU A 195 8.77 13.51 18.12
N PHE A 196 7.76 14.35 18.14
CA PHE A 196 6.41 14.00 18.52
C PHE A 196 5.44 14.49 17.46
N THR A 197 4.53 13.64 17.05
CA THR A 197 3.39 14.00 16.23
C THR A 197 2.16 13.39 16.85
N THR A 198 1.16 14.22 17.06
CA THR A 198 -0.14 13.81 17.59
C THR A 198 -1.21 14.20 16.59
N THR A 199 -2.17 13.33 16.36
CA THR A 199 -3.36 13.60 15.56
C THR A 199 -4.60 13.09 16.30
N GLU A 200 -5.76 13.71 16.05
CA GLU A 200 -7.02 13.25 16.60
C GLU A 200 -7.40 11.89 16.01
N LEU A 201 -7.87 11.00 16.86
CA LEU A 201 -8.47 9.73 16.48
C LEU A 201 -9.99 9.94 16.40
N VAL A 202 -10.51 10.08 15.19
CA VAL A 202 -11.94 10.33 14.94
C VAL A 202 -12.69 9.00 15.00
N ASP A 203 -13.89 9.01 15.65
CA ASP A 203 -14.70 7.83 15.88
C ASP A 203 -13.90 6.64 16.45
N PRO A 204 -13.19 6.85 17.56
CA PRO A 204 -12.32 5.82 18.11
C PRO A 204 -13.14 4.67 18.70
N ILE A 205 -12.61 3.48 18.50
CA ILE A 205 -13.16 2.24 19.07
C ILE A 205 -12.02 1.52 19.79
N GLY A 206 -12.27 1.14 21.07
CA GLY A 206 -11.27 0.41 21.84
C GLY A 206 -11.27 0.76 23.32
N PRO A 207 -10.30 0.25 24.07
CA PRO A 207 -10.17 0.51 25.50
C PRO A 207 -9.80 1.98 25.77
N ASN A 208 -10.22 2.48 26.93
CA ASN A 208 -9.82 3.80 27.45
C ASN A 208 -8.37 3.81 27.99
N ALA A 209 -7.52 2.95 27.47
CA ALA A 209 -6.12 2.85 27.84
C ALA A 209 -5.26 2.94 26.60
N SER A 210 -4.04 3.44 26.74
CA SER A 210 -3.09 3.50 25.63
C SER A 210 -2.61 2.11 25.27
N VAL A 211 -2.70 1.78 23.98
CA VAL A 211 -1.98 0.66 23.38
C VAL A 211 -0.75 1.19 22.66
N GLN A 212 0.35 0.42 22.64
CA GLN A 212 1.60 0.88 22.06
C GLN A 212 2.33 -0.20 21.29
N SER A 213 3.01 0.22 20.24
CA SER A 213 3.88 -0.63 19.43
C SER A 213 5.16 0.10 19.04
N HIS A 214 6.20 -0.65 18.72
CA HIS A 214 7.52 -0.11 18.41
C HIS A 214 7.96 -0.50 17.02
N PHE A 215 8.51 0.46 16.30
CA PHE A 215 8.90 0.30 14.90
C PHE A 215 10.32 0.82 14.67
N GLY A 216 11.01 0.24 13.72
CA GLY A 216 12.31 0.74 13.25
C GLY A 216 12.16 1.84 12.19
N PRO A 217 13.28 2.23 11.55
CA PRO A 217 13.32 3.30 10.54
C PRO A 217 12.36 3.11 9.37
N TRP A 218 12.00 1.86 9.07
CA TRP A 218 11.08 1.50 7.98
C TRP A 218 9.66 2.04 8.15
N LEU A 219 9.26 2.45 9.38
CA LEU A 219 7.96 3.08 9.60
C LEU A 219 7.79 4.30 8.70
N MET A 220 8.82 5.15 8.61
CA MET A 220 8.75 6.37 7.79
C MET A 220 8.59 6.08 6.29
N GLU A 221 9.29 5.05 5.80
CA GLU A 221 9.19 4.63 4.41
C GLU A 221 7.80 4.06 4.10
N SER A 222 7.30 3.24 5.03
CA SER A 222 5.97 2.63 4.93
C SER A 222 4.86 3.69 4.95
N LEU A 223 4.92 4.66 5.87
CA LEU A 223 3.95 5.76 5.93
C LEU A 223 3.92 6.57 4.64
N GLY A 224 5.04 6.71 3.95
CA GLY A 224 5.12 7.39 2.64
C GLY A 224 4.27 6.72 1.53
N LEU A 225 3.77 5.50 1.74
CA LEU A 225 2.86 4.81 0.83
C LEU A 225 1.39 5.24 1.01
N LEU A 226 1.07 5.89 2.13
CA LEU A 226 -0.28 6.43 2.38
C LEU A 226 -0.55 7.62 1.46
N THR A 227 -1.77 7.68 0.94
CA THR A 227 -2.23 8.73 0.02
C THR A 227 -3.64 9.19 0.42
N GLY A 228 -4.05 10.39 0.02
CA GLY A 228 -5.40 10.91 0.32
C GLY A 228 -5.46 11.70 1.63
N ALA A 229 -6.67 11.91 2.17
CA ALA A 229 -6.91 12.79 3.31
C ALA A 229 -6.91 12.05 4.65
N THR A 230 -7.60 10.91 4.71
CA THR A 230 -7.80 10.14 5.95
C THR A 230 -7.54 8.66 5.74
N ALA A 231 -7.21 7.96 6.80
CA ALA A 231 -7.13 6.50 6.84
C ALA A 231 -7.69 6.00 8.18
N THR A 232 -8.30 4.82 8.19
CA THR A 232 -8.61 4.12 9.43
C THR A 232 -7.36 3.38 9.89
N VAL A 233 -6.94 3.61 11.12
CA VAL A 233 -5.84 2.90 11.77
C VAL A 233 -6.39 1.82 12.69
N HIS A 234 -5.71 0.66 12.72
CA HIS A 234 -5.98 -0.42 13.67
C HIS A 234 -4.66 -0.81 14.33
N MET A 235 -4.66 -0.91 15.63
CA MET A 235 -3.48 -1.31 16.42
C MET A 235 -3.85 -1.96 17.73
N GLY A 236 -2.92 -2.67 18.33
CA GLY A 236 -3.03 -3.27 19.65
C GLY A 236 -1.71 -3.11 20.40
N GLU A 237 -1.62 -3.74 21.57
CA GLU A 237 -0.37 -3.75 22.35
C GLU A 237 0.65 -4.67 21.67
N THR A 238 1.86 -4.14 21.39
CA THR A 238 2.95 -4.88 20.75
C THR A 238 2.48 -5.64 19.50
N SER A 239 1.76 -4.94 18.63
CA SER A 239 1.15 -5.49 17.42
C SER A 239 1.61 -4.73 16.18
N PRO A 240 1.46 -5.30 14.98
CA PRO A 240 1.58 -4.50 13.77
C PRO A 240 0.54 -3.38 13.77
N ILE A 241 0.82 -2.31 13.05
CA ILE A 241 -0.15 -1.25 12.78
C ILE A 241 -0.69 -1.42 11.37
N ILE A 242 -1.99 -1.27 11.22
CA ILE A 242 -2.68 -1.38 9.93
C ILE A 242 -3.38 -0.07 9.63
N PHE A 243 -3.10 0.49 8.46
CA PHE A 243 -3.85 1.60 7.88
C PHE A 243 -4.72 1.08 6.75
N ARG A 244 -6.00 1.44 6.78
CA ARG A 244 -6.96 1.16 5.70
C ARG A 244 -7.45 2.44 5.10
N GLN A 245 -7.49 2.48 3.78
CA GLN A 245 -7.93 3.63 3.01
C GLN A 245 -8.75 3.14 1.82
N ASN A 246 -10.07 3.18 1.96
CA ASN A 246 -10.97 2.50 1.04
C ASN A 246 -10.59 1.00 0.94
N ASP A 247 -10.22 0.55 -0.27
CA ASP A 247 -9.76 -0.82 -0.54
C ASP A 247 -8.24 -1.01 -0.39
N ASP A 248 -7.50 0.06 -0.08
CA ASP A 248 -6.05 -0.02 0.15
C ASP A 248 -5.75 -0.43 1.59
N LEU A 249 -4.67 -1.17 1.77
CA LEU A 249 -4.21 -1.63 3.06
C LEU A 249 -2.69 -1.49 3.16
N LEU A 250 -2.23 -0.83 4.21
CA LEU A 250 -0.83 -0.80 4.62
C LEU A 250 -0.72 -1.45 5.99
N LEU A 251 0.10 -2.48 6.11
CA LEU A 251 0.47 -3.11 7.38
C LEU A 251 1.97 -2.90 7.62
N VAL A 252 2.32 -2.42 8.80
CA VAL A 252 3.71 -2.25 9.23
C VAL A 252 3.97 -3.13 10.43
N VAL A 253 5.03 -3.94 10.37
CA VAL A 253 5.35 -4.95 11.39
C VAL A 253 6.04 -4.29 12.59
N ASP A 254 5.61 -4.64 13.80
CA ASP A 254 6.26 -4.22 15.06
C ASP A 254 7.69 -4.76 15.14
N GLN A 255 8.61 -3.99 15.71
CA GLN A 255 10.02 -4.36 15.82
C GLN A 255 10.27 -5.53 16.79
N ARG A 256 9.33 -5.82 17.67
CA ARG A 256 9.45 -6.84 18.72
C ARG A 256 8.77 -8.17 18.35
N VAL A 257 8.20 -8.26 17.14
CA VAL A 257 7.53 -9.47 16.64
C VAL A 257 8.49 -10.33 15.80
#